data_069352fac8d9b21f49ceba679f83d639
#
_entry.id   069352fac8d9b21f49ceba679f83d639
#
_cell.length_a   1.000
_cell.length_b   1.000
_cell.length_c   1.000
_cell.angle_alpha   90.00
_cell.angle_beta   90.00
_cell.angle_gamma   90.00
#
_symmetry.space_group_name_H-M   'P 1'
#
loop_
_entity.id
_entity.type
_entity.pdbx_description
1 polymer ?
#
loop_
_entity_poly.entity_id
_entity_poly.type
_entity_poly.pdbx_seq_one_letter_code
_entity_poly.pdbx_strand_id
1 'polypeptide(L)'
;MTAPHFDPAHMLSFDLETTGIDPKTARIVTSALVTIKGRERNDIEMLADPGVEIPQQASDVHGITTEYAREHGQDHDEVLAKTIEGIREAWRAGATLIVYNAAYDLSVLRALEPSFTVDGPVFDPFVVDRAKDQYRKGKRTLESVCEHYGVVLDNAHEATADAVAAARVAWMLARKYPEIVQMSADELMLAQATWFYESQKSLQEWFQKKGKDVPVNTAWPLAERPQL
;
A
#
# COMPACT_ATOMS: atom_id res chain seq x y z
N MET A 1 28.76 -9.84 2.42
CA MET A 1 27.77 -8.74 2.47
C MET A 1 26.59 -9.28 3.24
N THR A 2 26.17 -8.61 4.32
CA THR A 2 24.93 -8.97 5.05
C THR A 2 23.75 -8.71 4.12
N ALA A 3 22.75 -9.62 4.11
CA ALA A 3 21.52 -9.41 3.36
C ALA A 3 20.84 -8.09 3.81
N PRO A 4 20.19 -7.34 2.90
CA PRO A 4 19.50 -6.13 3.29
C PRO A 4 18.39 -6.44 4.30
N HIS A 5 18.22 -5.57 5.29
CA HIS A 5 17.19 -5.64 6.31
C HIS A 5 16.26 -4.44 6.17
N PHE A 6 15.06 -4.54 6.74
CA PHE A 6 14.18 -3.38 6.83
C PHE A 6 14.81 -2.30 7.72
N ASP A 7 15.10 -1.15 7.11
CA ASP A 7 15.57 0.05 7.82
C ASP A 7 14.45 1.09 7.87
N PRO A 8 13.82 1.33 9.03
CA PRO A 8 12.77 2.34 9.16
C PRO A 8 13.26 3.79 9.02
N ALA A 9 14.56 4.01 8.85
CA ALA A 9 15.14 5.30 8.51
C ALA A 9 15.38 5.48 6.99
N HIS A 10 15.13 4.43 6.18
CA HIS A 10 15.34 4.47 4.74
C HIS A 10 14.17 3.80 4.00
N MET A 11 13.12 4.57 3.75
CA MET A 11 11.85 4.10 3.19
C MET A 11 11.36 5.01 2.07
N LEU A 12 10.61 4.42 1.14
CA LEU A 12 9.65 5.13 0.30
C LEU A 12 8.25 4.67 0.71
N SER A 13 7.42 5.56 1.22
CA SER A 13 6.00 5.25 1.43
C SER A 13 5.18 5.70 0.23
N PHE A 14 4.23 4.88 -0.16
CA PHE A 14 3.45 5.02 -1.38
C PHE A 14 1.98 4.76 -1.10
N ASP A 15 1.12 5.58 -1.70
CA ASP A 15 -0.32 5.46 -1.61
C ASP A 15 -1.01 5.98 -2.88
N LEU A 16 -2.15 5.40 -3.25
CA LEU A 16 -2.98 5.79 -4.38
C LEU A 16 -4.41 6.12 -3.94
N GLU A 17 -4.96 7.24 -4.40
CA GLU A 17 -6.40 7.37 -4.54
C GLU A 17 -6.81 6.98 -5.98
N THR A 18 -7.91 6.28 -6.11
CA THR A 18 -8.29 5.64 -7.36
C THR A 18 -9.78 5.78 -7.67
N THR A 19 -10.16 5.46 -8.90
CA THR A 19 -11.56 5.51 -9.35
C THR A 19 -12.44 4.39 -8.80
N GLY A 20 -11.90 3.41 -8.05
CA GLY A 20 -12.72 2.32 -7.52
C GLY A 20 -11.92 1.25 -6.78
N ILE A 21 -12.61 0.23 -6.28
CA ILE A 21 -12.06 -0.78 -5.38
C ILE A 21 -11.53 -2.05 -6.08
N ASP A 22 -11.80 -2.23 -7.37
CA ASP A 22 -11.27 -3.35 -8.15
C ASP A 22 -9.94 -2.94 -8.79
N PRO A 23 -8.80 -3.48 -8.34
CA PRO A 23 -7.50 -3.08 -8.86
C PRO A 23 -7.30 -3.39 -10.35
N LYS A 24 -8.13 -4.25 -10.96
CA LYS A 24 -8.04 -4.58 -12.39
C LYS A 24 -8.61 -3.51 -13.30
N THR A 25 -9.51 -2.67 -12.78
CA THR A 25 -10.24 -1.65 -13.55
C THR A 25 -10.05 -0.25 -12.99
N ALA A 26 -9.50 -0.14 -11.79
CA ALA A 26 -9.22 1.15 -11.16
C ALA A 26 -8.15 1.94 -11.93
N ARG A 27 -8.33 3.26 -11.98
CA ARG A 27 -7.37 4.20 -12.54
C ARG A 27 -6.88 5.15 -11.45
N ILE A 28 -5.67 5.64 -11.59
CA ILE A 28 -5.07 6.57 -10.63
C ILE A 28 -5.80 7.91 -10.68
N VAL A 29 -6.19 8.42 -9.53
CA VAL A 29 -6.66 9.79 -9.31
C VAL A 29 -5.55 10.62 -8.67
N THR A 30 -4.95 10.13 -7.57
CA THR A 30 -3.72 10.71 -7.00
C THR A 30 -2.70 9.63 -6.73
N SER A 31 -1.43 10.00 -6.78
CA SER A 31 -0.30 9.16 -6.39
C SER A 31 0.61 9.96 -5.48
N ALA A 32 0.89 9.43 -4.30
CA ALA A 32 1.81 10.01 -3.33
C ALA A 32 3.05 9.14 -3.15
N LEU A 33 4.21 9.76 -3.19
CA LEU A 33 5.52 9.17 -2.92
C LEU A 33 6.19 9.96 -1.81
N VAL A 34 6.36 9.36 -0.65
CA VAL A 34 6.96 9.99 0.53
C VAL A 34 8.29 9.30 0.82
N THR A 35 9.38 9.96 0.45
CA THR A 35 10.74 9.47 0.71
C THR A 35 11.18 9.86 2.11
N ILE A 36 11.67 8.88 2.88
CA ILE A 36 12.24 9.08 4.21
C ILE A 36 13.69 8.61 4.20
N LYS A 37 14.61 9.51 4.55
CA LYS A 37 16.04 9.23 4.67
C LYS A 37 16.60 9.86 5.94
N GLY A 38 16.71 9.07 6.99
CA GLY A 38 17.07 9.55 8.31
C GLY A 38 16.03 10.52 8.87
N ARG A 39 16.37 11.81 8.94
CA ARG A 39 15.49 12.90 9.38
C ARG A 39 14.86 13.69 8.22
N GLU A 40 15.31 13.42 7.02
CA GLU A 40 14.83 14.09 5.81
C GLU A 40 13.58 13.40 5.31
N ARG A 41 12.59 14.19 4.90
CA ARG A 41 11.38 13.76 4.23
C ARG A 41 11.18 14.59 2.99
N ASN A 42 10.85 13.93 1.89
CA ASN A 42 10.47 14.57 0.64
C ASN A 42 9.17 13.94 0.14
N ASP A 43 8.18 14.77 -0.09
CA ASP A 43 6.85 14.36 -0.51
C ASP A 43 6.64 14.79 -1.97
N ILE A 44 6.16 13.88 -2.78
CA ILE A 44 5.72 14.12 -4.15
C ILE A 44 4.29 13.62 -4.24
N GLU A 45 3.36 14.52 -4.54
CA GLU A 45 1.99 14.17 -4.86
C GLU A 45 1.65 14.59 -6.28
N MET A 46 0.99 13.73 -7.00
CA MET A 46 0.60 13.94 -8.39
C MET A 46 -0.89 13.66 -8.53
N LEU A 47 -1.63 14.65 -9.04
CA LEU A 47 -3.02 14.50 -9.46
C LEU A 47 -3.03 14.09 -10.93
N ALA A 48 -3.77 13.03 -11.25
CA ALA A 48 -3.97 12.55 -12.61
C ALA A 48 -5.40 12.86 -13.10
N ASP A 49 -5.55 13.17 -14.38
CA ASP A 49 -6.83 12.96 -15.05
C ASP A 49 -6.98 11.48 -15.38
N PRO A 50 -7.89 10.74 -14.72
CA PRO A 50 -8.02 9.29 -14.97
C PRO A 50 -8.55 8.98 -16.38
N GLY A 51 -8.98 9.98 -17.18
CA GLY A 51 -9.57 9.80 -18.50
C GLY A 51 -10.93 9.10 -18.50
N VAL A 52 -11.49 8.85 -17.32
CA VAL A 52 -12.81 8.26 -17.09
C VAL A 52 -13.54 9.04 -16.00
N GLU A 53 -14.83 8.79 -15.85
CA GLU A 53 -15.59 9.35 -14.74
C GLU A 53 -15.14 8.75 -13.41
N ILE A 54 -14.92 9.61 -12.40
CA ILE A 54 -14.68 9.19 -11.02
C ILE A 54 -16.05 8.91 -10.39
N PRO A 55 -16.35 7.67 -10.00
CA PRO A 55 -17.63 7.37 -9.37
C PRO A 55 -17.83 8.18 -8.09
N GLN A 56 -19.09 8.59 -7.83
CA GLN A 56 -19.43 9.39 -6.65
C GLN A 56 -18.91 8.77 -5.35
N GLN A 57 -18.96 7.44 -5.24
CA GLN A 57 -18.48 6.73 -4.05
C GLN A 57 -16.96 6.93 -3.82
N ALA A 58 -16.16 6.99 -4.88
CA ALA A 58 -14.74 7.26 -4.79
C ALA A 58 -14.50 8.75 -4.44
N SER A 59 -15.19 9.64 -5.14
CA SER A 59 -15.15 11.09 -4.86
C SER A 59 -15.58 11.44 -3.43
N ASP A 60 -16.58 10.75 -2.87
CA ASP A 60 -17.00 10.92 -1.47
C ASP A 60 -15.91 10.51 -0.46
N VAL A 61 -14.98 9.64 -0.86
CA VAL A 61 -13.86 9.18 -0.01
C VAL A 61 -12.71 10.19 -0.06
N HIS A 62 -12.16 10.47 -1.24
CA HIS A 62 -10.94 11.29 -1.40
C HIS A 62 -11.21 12.75 -1.78
N GLY A 63 -12.48 13.15 -1.97
CA GLY A 63 -12.86 14.54 -2.20
C GLY A 63 -12.61 15.08 -3.62
N ILE A 64 -12.08 14.28 -4.55
CA ILE A 64 -11.71 14.72 -5.89
C ILE A 64 -12.82 14.36 -6.86
N THR A 65 -13.36 15.37 -7.58
CA THR A 65 -14.39 15.16 -8.59
C THR A 65 -13.77 14.93 -9.98
N THR A 66 -14.56 14.38 -10.89
CA THR A 66 -14.15 14.20 -12.29
C THR A 66 -13.75 15.53 -12.93
N GLU A 67 -14.55 16.59 -12.68
CA GLU A 67 -14.31 17.92 -13.24
C GLU A 67 -12.97 18.49 -12.74
N TYR A 68 -12.71 18.36 -11.43
CA TYR A 68 -11.47 18.84 -10.84
C TYR A 68 -10.25 18.10 -11.39
N ALA A 69 -10.34 16.77 -11.49
CA ALA A 69 -9.26 15.96 -12.03
C ALA A 69 -8.98 16.28 -13.52
N ARG A 70 -10.00 16.52 -14.33
CA ARG A 70 -9.85 16.92 -15.75
C ARG A 70 -9.24 18.32 -15.91
N GLU A 71 -9.59 19.25 -15.04
CA GLU A 71 -9.11 20.63 -15.13
C GLU A 71 -7.66 20.78 -14.62
N HIS A 72 -7.28 20.03 -13.59
CA HIS A 72 -6.02 20.23 -12.87
C HIS A 72 -5.06 19.04 -12.92
N GLY A 73 -5.54 17.87 -13.33
CA GLY A 73 -4.76 16.63 -13.38
C GLY A 73 -3.73 16.64 -14.51
N GLN A 74 -2.62 15.96 -14.26
CA GLN A 74 -1.64 15.61 -15.28
C GLN A 74 -2.16 14.46 -16.12
N ASP A 75 -1.49 14.21 -17.26
CA ASP A 75 -1.75 13.00 -18.04
C ASP A 75 -1.58 11.74 -17.18
N HIS A 76 -2.58 10.85 -17.26
CA HIS A 76 -2.62 9.64 -16.43
C HIS A 76 -1.40 8.74 -16.62
N ASP A 77 -0.97 8.57 -17.87
CA ASP A 77 0.13 7.65 -18.19
C ASP A 77 1.48 8.26 -17.77
N GLU A 78 1.59 9.59 -17.77
CA GLU A 78 2.76 10.27 -17.19
C GLU A 78 2.82 10.10 -15.66
N VAL A 79 1.68 10.22 -14.94
CA VAL A 79 1.62 10.00 -13.50
C VAL A 79 1.97 8.56 -13.17
N LEU A 80 1.40 7.58 -13.91
CA LEU A 80 1.72 6.16 -13.77
C LEU A 80 3.23 5.90 -13.96
N ALA A 81 3.80 6.42 -15.04
CA ALA A 81 5.23 6.24 -15.33
C ALA A 81 6.13 6.84 -14.25
N LYS A 82 5.83 8.07 -13.80
CA LYS A 82 6.57 8.75 -12.71
C LYS A 82 6.46 7.98 -11.39
N THR A 83 5.27 7.45 -11.08
CA THR A 83 5.05 6.63 -9.88
C THR A 83 5.90 5.36 -9.90
N ILE A 84 5.85 4.60 -10.99
CA ILE A 84 6.62 3.37 -11.15
C ILE A 84 8.12 3.64 -11.10
N GLU A 85 8.58 4.70 -11.78
CA GLU A 85 10.00 5.05 -11.77
C GLU A 85 10.47 5.48 -10.38
N GLY A 86 9.69 6.28 -9.65
CA GLY A 86 10.01 6.65 -8.26
C GLY A 86 10.15 5.43 -7.33
N ILE A 87 9.27 4.44 -7.49
CA ILE A 87 9.35 3.17 -6.74
C ILE A 87 10.64 2.42 -7.12
N ARG A 88 10.95 2.29 -8.41
CA ARG A 88 12.16 1.61 -8.89
C ARG A 88 13.44 2.32 -8.44
N GLU A 89 13.45 3.65 -8.45
CA GLU A 89 14.58 4.45 -7.93
C GLU A 89 14.82 4.22 -6.45
N ALA A 90 13.75 4.18 -5.65
CA ALA A 90 13.84 3.88 -4.23
C ALA A 90 14.44 2.47 -3.97
N TRP A 91 13.99 1.47 -4.69
CA TRP A 91 14.57 0.12 -4.59
C TRP A 91 16.05 0.09 -5.02
N ARG A 92 16.41 0.78 -6.11
CA ARG A 92 17.83 0.91 -6.53
C ARG A 92 18.69 1.62 -5.49
N ALA A 93 18.09 2.55 -4.74
CA ALA A 93 18.75 3.24 -3.62
C ALA A 93 18.81 2.37 -2.34
N GLY A 94 18.20 1.19 -2.32
CA GLY A 94 18.15 0.28 -1.17
C GLY A 94 17.06 0.60 -0.15
N ALA A 95 16.09 1.44 -0.50
CA ALA A 95 14.95 1.74 0.36
C ALA A 95 13.94 0.58 0.36
N THR A 96 13.21 0.43 1.46
CA THR A 96 12.03 -0.45 1.54
C THR A 96 10.78 0.35 1.13
N LEU A 97 9.97 -0.21 0.24
CA LEU A 97 8.67 0.35 -0.13
C LEU A 97 7.64 0.05 0.96
N ILE A 98 7.03 1.08 1.51
CA ILE A 98 5.94 0.98 2.50
C ILE A 98 4.62 1.22 1.79
N VAL A 99 3.71 0.27 1.86
CA VAL A 99 2.36 0.38 1.29
C VAL A 99 1.35 -0.24 2.26
N TYR A 100 0.36 0.53 2.67
CA TYR A 100 -0.71 0.00 3.52
C TYR A 100 -1.72 -0.77 2.69
N ASN A 101 -1.84 -2.08 2.91
CA ASN A 101 -2.63 -2.98 2.06
C ASN A 101 -2.08 -3.11 0.62
N ALA A 102 -0.79 -3.36 0.52
CA ALA A 102 0.02 -3.37 -0.71
C ALA A 102 -0.59 -4.17 -1.87
N ALA A 103 -1.33 -5.23 -1.56
CA ALA A 103 -1.98 -6.07 -2.56
C ALA A 103 -2.98 -5.31 -3.45
N TYR A 104 -3.52 -4.18 -2.99
CA TYR A 104 -4.38 -3.32 -3.79
C TYR A 104 -3.55 -2.40 -4.71
N ASP A 105 -2.76 -1.50 -4.15
CA ASP A 105 -2.06 -0.45 -4.90
C ASP A 105 -1.08 -1.02 -5.94
N LEU A 106 -0.29 -2.00 -5.52
CA LEU A 106 0.66 -2.63 -6.45
C LEU A 106 -0.05 -3.39 -7.57
N SER A 107 -1.25 -3.92 -7.31
CA SER A 107 -2.04 -4.58 -8.36
C SER A 107 -2.69 -3.58 -9.31
N VAL A 108 -3.04 -2.37 -8.85
CA VAL A 108 -3.46 -1.27 -9.74
C VAL A 108 -2.32 -0.91 -10.69
N LEU A 109 -1.09 -0.71 -10.17
CA LEU A 109 0.07 -0.44 -11.03
C LEU A 109 0.29 -1.56 -12.04
N ARG A 110 0.20 -2.83 -11.62
CA ARG A 110 0.38 -3.98 -12.50
C ARG A 110 -0.72 -4.11 -13.56
N ALA A 111 -1.95 -3.74 -13.23
CA ALA A 111 -3.06 -3.77 -14.19
C ALA A 111 -2.92 -2.68 -15.25
N LEU A 112 -2.45 -1.49 -14.86
CA LEU A 112 -2.21 -0.36 -15.75
C LEU A 112 -0.92 -0.51 -16.58
N GLU A 113 0.14 -1.09 -15.98
CA GLU A 113 1.42 -1.38 -16.64
C GLU A 113 1.79 -2.85 -16.45
N PRO A 114 1.43 -3.73 -17.42
CA PRO A 114 1.67 -5.17 -17.32
C PRO A 114 3.13 -5.58 -17.17
N SER A 115 4.08 -4.72 -17.52
CA SER A 115 5.52 -4.96 -17.33
C SER A 115 6.02 -4.58 -15.93
N PHE A 116 5.17 -3.99 -15.09
CA PHE A 116 5.54 -3.66 -13.71
C PHE A 116 5.78 -4.93 -12.90
N THR A 117 6.92 -5.01 -12.24
CA THR A 117 7.33 -6.10 -11.33
C THR A 117 7.71 -5.53 -9.97
N VAL A 118 7.55 -6.33 -8.94
CA VAL A 118 8.01 -5.98 -7.58
C VAL A 118 9.46 -6.47 -7.47
N ASP A 119 10.40 -5.56 -7.71
CA ASP A 119 11.82 -5.87 -7.86
C ASP A 119 12.64 -5.59 -6.58
N GLY A 120 11.96 -5.18 -5.50
CA GLY A 120 12.60 -4.87 -4.23
C GLY A 120 11.71 -5.11 -3.01
N PRO A 121 12.20 -4.84 -1.80
CA PRO A 121 11.49 -5.13 -0.58
C PRO A 121 10.24 -4.25 -0.42
N VAL A 122 9.16 -4.89 0.01
CA VAL A 122 7.89 -4.24 0.40
C VAL A 122 7.63 -4.51 1.88
N PHE A 123 7.18 -3.52 2.61
CA PHE A 123 6.66 -3.64 3.96
C PHE A 123 5.21 -3.15 3.98
N ASP A 124 4.31 -4.03 4.35
CA ASP A 124 2.87 -3.74 4.44
C ASP A 124 2.44 -3.66 5.91
N PRO A 125 2.24 -2.45 6.45
CA PRO A 125 1.86 -2.29 7.85
C PRO A 125 0.54 -2.97 8.21
N PHE A 126 -0.39 -3.10 7.25
CA PHE A 126 -1.66 -3.81 7.45
C PHE A 126 -1.43 -5.31 7.70
N VAL A 127 -0.59 -5.94 6.91
CA VAL A 127 -0.27 -7.38 7.04
C VAL A 127 0.48 -7.64 8.33
N VAL A 128 1.49 -6.83 8.62
CA VAL A 128 2.32 -6.98 9.82
C VAL A 128 1.50 -6.74 11.09
N ASP A 129 0.67 -5.67 11.14
CA ASP A 129 -0.20 -5.40 12.29
C ASP A 129 -1.16 -6.56 12.55
N ARG A 130 -1.78 -7.12 11.50
CA ARG A 130 -2.68 -8.27 11.64
C ARG A 130 -1.98 -9.52 12.14
N ALA A 131 -0.77 -9.77 11.70
CA ALA A 131 0.00 -10.95 12.11
C ALA A 131 0.51 -10.84 13.55
N LYS A 132 1.01 -9.66 13.92
CA LYS A 132 1.63 -9.45 15.24
C LYS A 132 0.61 -9.18 16.35
N ASP A 133 -0.57 -8.68 16.01
CA ASP A 133 -1.64 -8.37 16.96
C ASP A 133 -2.98 -9.00 16.51
N GLN A 134 -2.94 -10.30 16.19
CA GLN A 134 -4.04 -11.04 15.57
C GLN A 134 -5.34 -11.06 16.41
N TYR A 135 -5.23 -10.94 17.74
CA TYR A 135 -6.38 -10.99 18.66
C TYR A 135 -6.98 -9.61 18.96
N ARG A 136 -6.37 -8.54 18.49
CA ARG A 136 -6.92 -7.20 18.67
C ARG A 136 -8.29 -7.09 17.97
N LYS A 137 -9.30 -6.71 18.74
CA LYS A 137 -10.65 -6.46 18.24
C LYS A 137 -10.69 -5.12 17.49
N GLY A 138 -11.65 -5.00 16.57
CA GLY A 138 -11.90 -3.77 15.84
C GLY A 138 -11.43 -3.79 14.38
N LYS A 139 -11.55 -2.64 13.75
CA LYS A 139 -11.16 -2.45 12.36
C LYS A 139 -9.64 -2.39 12.23
N ARG A 140 -9.16 -2.67 11.00
CA ARG A 140 -7.75 -2.56 10.60
C ARG A 140 -7.60 -1.55 9.46
N THR A 141 -8.49 -0.55 9.39
CA THR A 141 -8.26 0.61 8.52
C THR A 141 -7.02 1.37 8.97
N LEU A 142 -6.35 2.10 8.09
CA LEU A 142 -5.18 2.89 8.43
C LEU A 142 -5.45 3.81 9.62
N GLU A 143 -6.59 4.52 9.61
CA GLU A 143 -7.05 5.37 10.71
C GLU A 143 -7.11 4.62 12.05
N SER A 144 -7.77 3.44 12.08
CA SER A 144 -7.90 2.65 13.32
C SER A 144 -6.55 2.11 13.82
N VAL A 145 -5.62 1.84 12.90
CA VAL A 145 -4.26 1.39 13.24
C VAL A 145 -3.41 2.56 13.72
N CYS A 146 -3.54 3.73 13.11
CA CYS A 146 -2.92 4.97 13.57
C CYS A 146 -3.35 5.30 15.00
N GLU A 147 -4.66 5.28 15.29
CA GLU A 147 -5.19 5.48 16.64
C GLU A 147 -4.57 4.49 17.63
N HIS A 148 -4.51 3.21 17.28
CA HIS A 148 -3.95 2.16 18.15
C HIS A 148 -2.46 2.39 18.47
N TYR A 149 -1.67 2.85 17.53
CA TYR A 149 -0.23 3.10 17.71
C TYR A 149 0.10 4.53 18.13
N GLY A 150 -0.90 5.40 18.33
CA GLY A 150 -0.71 6.80 18.67
C GLY A 150 -0.04 7.60 17.55
N VAL A 151 -0.29 7.21 16.30
CA VAL A 151 0.14 7.94 15.10
C VAL A 151 -0.92 8.97 14.75
N VAL A 152 -0.51 10.23 14.58
CA VAL A 152 -1.41 11.28 14.09
C VAL A 152 -1.58 11.10 12.59
N LEU A 153 -2.82 10.97 12.15
CA LEU A 153 -3.24 10.99 10.76
C LEU A 153 -4.00 12.31 10.54
N ASP A 154 -3.36 13.23 9.84
CA ASP A 154 -3.96 14.49 9.42
C ASP A 154 -4.64 14.25 8.07
N ASN A 155 -5.87 14.67 7.88
CA ASN A 155 -6.59 14.57 6.61
C ASN A 155 -6.59 13.14 6.00
N ALA A 156 -7.25 12.20 6.67
CA ALA A 156 -7.45 10.86 6.10
C ALA A 156 -8.05 10.93 4.69
N HIS A 157 -7.61 10.03 3.80
CA HIS A 157 -7.96 9.97 2.37
C HIS A 157 -7.35 11.10 1.51
N GLU A 158 -6.28 11.71 1.98
CA GLU A 158 -5.32 12.40 1.14
C GLU A 158 -4.11 11.50 0.97
N ALA A 159 -3.72 11.17 -0.27
CA ALA A 159 -2.70 10.15 -0.54
C ALA A 159 -1.37 10.43 0.18
N THR A 160 -0.93 11.68 0.25
CA THR A 160 0.29 12.05 0.99
C THR A 160 0.15 11.84 2.50
N ALA A 161 -1.01 12.19 3.09
CA ALA A 161 -1.26 12.00 4.52
C ALA A 161 -1.29 10.51 4.88
N ASP A 162 -1.94 9.70 4.04
CA ASP A 162 -2.04 8.25 4.22
C ASP A 162 -0.67 7.58 4.05
N ALA A 163 0.12 7.97 3.04
CA ALA A 163 1.49 7.49 2.88
C ALA A 163 2.39 7.84 4.07
N VAL A 164 2.32 9.07 4.60
CA VAL A 164 3.06 9.48 5.81
C VAL A 164 2.63 8.67 7.03
N ALA A 165 1.33 8.46 7.19
CA ALA A 165 0.79 7.67 8.30
C ALA A 165 1.24 6.20 8.21
N ALA A 166 1.20 5.59 7.01
CA ALA A 166 1.69 4.23 6.78
C ALA A 166 3.17 4.08 7.15
N ALA A 167 4.02 5.04 6.76
CA ALA A 167 5.44 5.06 7.15
C ALA A 167 5.63 5.17 8.67
N ARG A 168 4.86 6.02 9.34
CA ARG A 168 4.89 6.15 10.80
C ARG A 168 4.45 4.86 11.51
N VAL A 169 3.40 4.22 11.01
CA VAL A 169 2.95 2.91 11.51
C VAL A 169 4.03 1.84 11.31
N ALA A 170 4.67 1.78 10.13
CA ALA A 170 5.78 0.87 9.87
C ALA A 170 6.92 1.07 10.88
N TRP A 171 7.28 2.32 11.17
CA TRP A 171 8.29 2.66 12.18
C TRP A 171 7.86 2.23 13.61
N MET A 172 6.59 2.42 13.97
CA MET A 172 6.06 1.96 15.27
C MET A 172 6.07 0.43 15.40
N LEU A 173 5.73 -0.27 14.32
CA LEU A 173 5.78 -1.74 14.26
C LEU A 173 7.22 -2.25 14.42
N ALA A 174 8.19 -1.64 13.75
CA ALA A 174 9.60 -1.98 13.88
C ALA A 174 10.12 -1.81 15.31
N ARG A 175 9.66 -0.79 16.03
CA ARG A 175 10.00 -0.56 17.43
C ARG A 175 9.32 -1.52 18.39
N LYS A 176 8.05 -1.83 18.15
CA LYS A 176 7.25 -2.72 19.02
C LYS A 176 7.65 -4.19 18.84
N TYR A 177 8.08 -4.56 17.64
CA TYR A 177 8.43 -5.93 17.25
C TYR A 177 9.83 -5.96 16.63
N PRO A 178 10.89 -5.87 17.46
CA PRO A 178 12.28 -5.74 16.97
C PRO A 178 12.76 -6.93 16.14
N GLU A 179 12.11 -8.08 16.23
CA GLU A 179 12.40 -9.23 15.37
C GLU A 179 12.15 -8.95 13.89
N ILE A 180 11.28 -7.98 13.56
CA ILE A 180 10.98 -7.59 12.15
C ILE A 180 12.23 -7.02 11.48
N VAL A 181 12.97 -6.15 12.18
CA VAL A 181 14.18 -5.52 11.64
C VAL A 181 15.42 -6.45 11.70
N GLN A 182 15.27 -7.62 12.34
CA GLN A 182 16.32 -8.66 12.36
C GLN A 182 16.18 -9.63 11.18
N MET A 183 14.99 -9.70 10.55
CA MET A 183 14.78 -10.49 9.35
C MET A 183 15.49 -9.84 8.17
N SER A 184 16.08 -10.64 7.30
CA SER A 184 16.48 -10.17 5.97
C SER A 184 15.26 -9.72 5.17
N ALA A 185 15.46 -8.91 4.14
CA ALA A 185 14.37 -8.46 3.27
C ALA A 185 13.60 -9.64 2.68
N ASP A 186 14.28 -10.68 2.25
CA ASP A 186 13.64 -11.88 1.68
C ASP A 186 12.83 -12.65 2.72
N GLU A 187 13.37 -12.82 3.95
CA GLU A 187 12.63 -13.45 5.05
C GLU A 187 11.39 -12.67 5.42
N LEU A 188 11.48 -11.34 5.47
CA LEU A 188 10.35 -10.46 5.78
C LEU A 188 9.29 -10.48 4.67
N MET A 189 9.70 -10.48 3.40
CA MET A 189 8.79 -10.65 2.25
C MET A 189 8.04 -11.98 2.33
N LEU A 190 8.75 -13.08 2.58
CA LEU A 190 8.16 -14.42 2.72
C LEU A 190 7.21 -14.49 3.92
N ALA A 191 7.61 -13.92 5.05
CA ALA A 191 6.77 -13.88 6.26
C ALA A 191 5.45 -13.13 5.99
N GLN A 192 5.51 -11.96 5.36
CA GLN A 192 4.32 -11.17 5.02
C GLN A 192 3.40 -11.93 4.04
N ALA A 193 3.96 -12.56 3.01
CA ALA A 193 3.18 -13.36 2.07
C ALA A 193 2.46 -14.51 2.80
N THR A 194 3.13 -15.18 3.74
CA THR A 194 2.56 -16.25 4.57
C THR A 194 1.45 -15.72 5.47
N TRP A 195 1.69 -14.64 6.20
CA TRP A 195 0.70 -14.02 7.10
C TRP A 195 -0.52 -13.51 6.35
N PHE A 196 -0.33 -12.94 5.17
CA PHE A 196 -1.43 -12.52 4.31
C PHE A 196 -2.27 -13.71 3.88
N TYR A 197 -1.63 -14.76 3.36
CA TYR A 197 -2.30 -15.99 2.95
C TYR A 197 -3.15 -16.59 4.07
N GLU A 198 -2.57 -16.79 5.26
CA GLU A 198 -3.26 -17.36 6.42
C GLU A 198 -4.46 -16.49 6.85
N SER A 199 -4.28 -15.18 6.86
CA SER A 199 -5.34 -14.23 7.19
C SER A 199 -6.50 -14.30 6.19
N GLN A 200 -6.20 -14.36 4.89
CA GLN A 200 -7.20 -14.40 3.84
C GLN A 200 -7.90 -15.76 3.77
N LYS A 201 -7.18 -16.84 4.04
CA LYS A 201 -7.76 -18.18 4.19
C LYS A 201 -8.75 -18.22 5.35
N SER A 202 -8.41 -17.68 6.50
CA SER A 202 -9.33 -17.58 7.64
C SER A 202 -10.58 -16.76 7.30
N LEU A 203 -10.44 -15.68 6.53
CA LEU A 203 -11.57 -14.87 6.06
C LEU A 203 -12.46 -15.67 5.10
N GLN A 204 -11.88 -16.41 4.17
CA GLN A 204 -12.63 -17.29 3.25
C GLN A 204 -13.43 -18.36 4.00
N GLU A 205 -12.81 -19.03 4.98
CA GLU A 205 -13.49 -20.00 5.84
C GLU A 205 -14.65 -19.38 6.62
N TRP A 206 -14.48 -18.15 7.09
CA TRP A 206 -15.54 -17.42 7.78
C TRP A 206 -16.71 -17.11 6.85
N PHE A 207 -16.47 -16.67 5.59
CA PHE A 207 -17.52 -16.47 4.60
C PHE A 207 -18.26 -17.79 4.31
N GLN A 208 -17.54 -18.88 4.11
CA GLN A 208 -18.14 -20.21 3.86
C GLN A 208 -19.02 -20.65 5.03
N LYS A 209 -18.58 -20.47 6.28
CA LYS A 209 -19.40 -20.75 7.48
C LYS A 209 -20.66 -19.89 7.56
N LYS A 210 -20.67 -18.72 6.91
CA LYS A 210 -21.84 -17.83 6.80
C LYS A 210 -22.70 -18.11 5.57
N GLY A 211 -22.39 -19.17 4.80
CA GLY A 211 -23.11 -19.51 3.57
C GLY A 211 -22.85 -18.54 2.42
N LYS A 212 -21.75 -17.78 2.46
CA LYS A 212 -21.36 -16.83 1.42
C LYS A 212 -20.20 -17.40 0.61
N ASP A 213 -20.37 -17.51 -0.69
CA ASP A 213 -19.28 -17.83 -1.62
C ASP A 213 -18.68 -16.53 -2.18
N VAL A 214 -17.77 -15.94 -1.40
CA VAL A 214 -17.06 -14.72 -1.78
C VAL A 214 -15.61 -15.11 -2.10
N PRO A 215 -15.14 -14.91 -3.32
CA PRO A 215 -13.74 -15.15 -3.65
C PRO A 215 -12.84 -14.18 -2.87
N VAL A 216 -11.82 -14.73 -2.21
CA VAL A 216 -10.85 -13.96 -1.44
C VAL A 216 -9.49 -14.05 -2.11
N ASN A 217 -8.85 -12.90 -2.32
CA ASN A 217 -7.47 -12.87 -2.80
C ASN A 217 -6.52 -13.39 -1.71
N THR A 218 -5.68 -14.35 -2.06
CA THR A 218 -4.68 -14.94 -1.15
C THR A 218 -3.23 -14.61 -1.54
N ALA A 219 -3.03 -13.89 -2.65
CA ALA A 219 -1.71 -13.53 -3.14
C ALA A 219 -1.27 -12.16 -2.61
N TRP A 220 0.00 -12.03 -2.30
CA TRP A 220 0.68 -10.81 -1.85
C TRP A 220 2.13 -10.80 -2.37
N PRO A 221 2.70 -9.67 -2.70
CA PRO A 221 2.19 -8.29 -2.61
C PRO A 221 1.31 -7.88 -3.81
N LEU A 222 1.11 -8.72 -4.78
CA LEU A 222 0.20 -8.52 -5.91
C LEU A 222 -1.01 -9.44 -5.76
N ALA A 223 -2.20 -8.94 -6.11
CA ALA A 223 -3.45 -9.71 -6.08
C ALA A 223 -3.61 -10.68 -7.27
N GLU A 224 -2.54 -10.95 -8.01
CA GLU A 224 -2.58 -11.91 -9.13
C GLU A 224 -2.51 -13.34 -8.62
N ARG A 225 -3.41 -14.16 -9.15
CA ARG A 225 -3.21 -15.62 -9.08
C ARG A 225 -2.13 -15.97 -10.10
N PRO A 226 -1.11 -16.76 -9.75
CA PRO A 226 -0.27 -17.39 -10.76
C PRO A 226 -1.19 -18.10 -11.76
N GLN A 227 -1.01 -17.83 -13.03
CA GLN A 227 -1.62 -18.67 -14.06
C GLN A 227 -0.94 -20.03 -13.93
N LEU A 228 -1.68 -21.03 -13.47
CA LEU A 228 -1.27 -22.43 -13.48
C LEU A 228 -1.27 -22.94 -14.93
#